data_5cb18ec38a4ab4d1183a3280ae7de8d6
#
_entry.id   5cb18ec38a4ab4d1183a3280ae7de8d6
#
_cell.length_a   1.000
_cell.length_b   1.000
_cell.length_c   1.000
_cell.angle_alpha   90.00
_cell.angle_beta   90.00
_cell.angle_gamma   90.00
#
_symmetry.space_group_name_H-M   'P 1'
#
loop_
_entity.id
_entity.type
_entity.pdbx_description
1 polymer ?
#
loop_
_entity_poly.entity_id
_entity_poly.type
_entity_poly.pdbx_seq_one_letter_code
_entity_poly.pdbx_strand_id
1 'polypeptide(L)'
;MNEPYEFYEAGADYVRTRMPFAPQIAVILGSSLGPFAERLQNTVEIDYHEVPNFPVSTAPGHAGKLMFGELAGKKLVCLAGRFHSYEGYDFEQLTQPVRLLKLLGVRALIVTNAAGGVNLAYHRGDFMLIADHIKLNGSSPMRGRNVDEFGPRFFDVTRMYTPELRELAKSCAAKLGFSVHEGVYFFMPGPQFETPAEIRAIRLLGGDAVGMSTVTEALTAAHCGLPLLGISVITNMAAGITGEAVSGEEVNETGAAVAERFSRYLETILEEMDV
;
A
#
# COMPACT_ATOMS: atom_id res chain seq x y z
N MET A 1 -21.39 2.42 -5.30
CA MET A 1 -21.51 3.88 -4.93
C MET A 1 -20.88 4.05 -3.56
N ASN A 2 -20.29 5.23 -3.28
CA ASN A 2 -19.79 5.49 -1.92
C ASN A 2 -20.94 5.42 -0.91
N GLU A 3 -20.69 4.74 0.18
CA GLU A 3 -21.61 4.60 1.30
C GLU A 3 -21.66 5.90 2.13
N PRO A 4 -22.69 6.14 2.94
CA PRO A 4 -22.74 7.29 3.84
C PRO A 4 -21.68 7.19 4.95
N TYR A 5 -21.38 8.32 5.59
CA TYR A 5 -20.33 8.40 6.61
C TYR A 5 -20.52 7.39 7.77
N GLU A 6 -21.76 7.23 8.22
CA GLU A 6 -22.14 6.31 9.30
C GLU A 6 -21.78 4.85 9.00
N PHE A 7 -21.72 4.48 7.73
CA PHE A 7 -21.29 3.14 7.29
C PHE A 7 -19.84 2.87 7.68
N TYR A 8 -18.96 3.87 7.50
CA TYR A 8 -17.54 3.77 7.86
C TYR A 8 -17.34 3.93 9.38
N GLU A 9 -18.13 4.80 10.00
CA GLU A 9 -18.08 5.06 11.43
C GLU A 9 -18.40 3.82 12.26
N ALA A 10 -19.36 3.00 11.85
CA ALA A 10 -19.70 1.74 12.51
C ALA A 10 -18.50 0.80 12.66
N GLY A 11 -17.67 0.66 11.62
CA GLY A 11 -16.42 -0.11 11.67
C GLY A 11 -15.39 0.53 12.61
N ALA A 12 -15.26 1.86 12.56
CA ALA A 12 -14.31 2.58 13.41
C ALA A 12 -14.69 2.48 14.90
N ASP A 13 -15.97 2.58 15.22
CA ASP A 13 -16.47 2.45 16.61
C ASP A 13 -16.20 1.05 17.16
N TYR A 14 -16.44 0.01 16.35
CA TYR A 14 -16.09 -1.36 16.74
C TYR A 14 -14.60 -1.49 17.06
N VAL A 15 -13.73 -0.99 16.19
CA VAL A 15 -12.27 -1.05 16.38
C VAL A 15 -11.84 -0.24 17.59
N ARG A 16 -12.38 0.95 17.82
CA ARG A 16 -12.09 1.81 18.99
C ARG A 16 -12.34 1.11 20.32
N THR A 17 -13.32 0.20 20.41
CA THR A 17 -13.60 -0.55 21.64
C THR A 17 -12.56 -1.64 21.93
N ARG A 18 -11.70 -1.99 20.98
CA ARG A 18 -10.75 -3.11 21.05
C ARG A 18 -9.29 -2.69 20.87
N MET A 19 -9.04 -1.57 20.18
CA MET A 19 -7.67 -1.08 19.98
C MET A 19 -7.03 -0.68 21.31
N PRO A 20 -5.75 -0.97 21.54
CA PRO A 20 -5.06 -0.65 22.79
C PRO A 20 -4.72 0.83 22.91
N PHE A 21 -4.69 1.55 21.80
CA PHE A 21 -4.35 2.98 21.69
C PHE A 21 -4.79 3.53 20.32
N ALA A 22 -4.87 4.84 20.19
CA ALA A 22 -5.01 5.50 18.90
C ALA A 22 -3.69 5.41 18.12
N PRO A 23 -3.67 4.80 16.92
CA PRO A 23 -2.46 4.64 16.12
C PRO A 23 -2.02 5.98 15.52
N GLN A 24 -0.70 6.21 15.46
CA GLN A 24 -0.11 7.39 14.83
C GLN A 24 0.12 7.18 13.33
N ILE A 25 0.63 6.00 12.98
CA ILE A 25 0.99 5.63 11.61
C ILE A 25 0.28 4.32 11.26
N ALA A 26 -0.19 4.24 10.03
CA ALA A 26 -0.67 2.98 9.47
C ALA A 26 0.30 2.47 8.40
N VAL A 27 0.44 1.15 8.34
CA VAL A 27 1.21 0.45 7.30
C VAL A 27 0.31 -0.57 6.62
N ILE A 28 0.09 -0.45 5.32
CA ILE A 28 -0.60 -1.47 4.52
C ILE A 28 0.46 -2.38 3.91
N LEU A 29 0.48 -3.64 4.34
CA LEU A 29 1.46 -4.63 3.91
C LEU A 29 1.04 -5.29 2.61
N GLY A 30 1.93 -5.27 1.63
CA GLY A 30 1.78 -5.98 0.37
C GLY A 30 2.07 -7.47 0.48
N SER A 31 1.86 -8.18 -0.62
CA SER A 31 2.18 -9.62 -0.74
C SER A 31 3.63 -9.90 -0.35
N SER A 32 3.85 -10.96 0.41
CA SER A 32 5.14 -11.40 0.94
C SER A 32 5.83 -10.45 1.94
N LEU A 33 5.19 -9.31 2.31
CA LEU A 33 5.74 -8.34 3.26
C LEU A 33 5.12 -8.45 4.67
N GLY A 34 4.24 -9.43 4.87
CA GLY A 34 3.61 -9.76 6.15
C GLY A 34 4.56 -9.90 7.34
N PRO A 35 5.78 -10.50 7.20
CA PRO A 35 6.73 -10.67 8.28
C PRO A 35 7.11 -9.38 9.02
N PHE A 36 6.95 -8.20 8.39
CA PHE A 36 7.14 -6.93 9.09
C PHE A 36 6.22 -6.79 10.33
N ALA A 37 4.98 -7.24 10.24
CA ALA A 37 4.04 -7.14 11.35
C ALA A 37 4.46 -7.95 12.59
N GLU A 38 5.28 -8.99 12.43
CA GLU A 38 5.82 -9.79 13.54
C GLU A 38 6.85 -9.03 14.39
N ARG A 39 7.35 -7.89 13.90
CA ARG A 39 8.26 -7.01 14.66
C ARG A 39 7.56 -6.10 15.65
N LEU A 40 6.24 -5.95 15.53
CA LEU A 40 5.45 -5.14 16.46
C LEU A 40 5.50 -5.75 17.88
N GLN A 41 5.62 -4.89 18.87
CA GLN A 41 5.57 -5.25 20.28
C GLN A 41 4.19 -4.94 20.86
N ASN A 42 3.80 -5.67 21.94
CA ASN A 42 2.53 -5.46 22.65
C ASN A 42 1.31 -5.52 21.70
N THR A 43 1.27 -6.53 20.84
CA THR A 43 0.31 -6.61 19.75
C THR A 43 -1.11 -6.94 20.21
N VAL A 44 -2.08 -6.28 19.56
CA VAL A 44 -3.50 -6.61 19.60
C VAL A 44 -3.97 -6.80 18.17
N GLU A 45 -4.62 -7.92 17.89
CA GLU A 45 -5.13 -8.25 16.56
C GLU A 45 -6.65 -8.15 16.53
N ILE A 46 -7.18 -7.68 15.40
CA ILE A 46 -8.62 -7.65 15.10
C ILE A 46 -8.80 -8.20 13.69
N ASP A 47 -9.53 -9.29 13.55
CA ASP A 47 -9.80 -9.87 12.24
C ASP A 47 -10.72 -8.97 11.40
N TYR A 48 -10.47 -8.85 10.09
CA TYR A 48 -11.28 -8.00 9.20
C TYR A 48 -12.75 -8.40 9.20
N HIS A 49 -13.05 -9.70 9.29
CA HIS A 49 -14.42 -10.20 9.27
C HIS A 49 -15.24 -9.79 10.51
N GLU A 50 -14.58 -9.41 11.60
CA GLU A 50 -15.25 -8.92 12.81
C GLU A 50 -15.65 -7.44 12.70
N VAL A 51 -14.97 -6.69 11.83
CA VAL A 51 -15.20 -5.25 11.69
C VAL A 51 -16.45 -5.00 10.85
N PRO A 52 -17.49 -4.34 11.39
CA PRO A 52 -18.70 -4.06 10.64
C PRO A 52 -18.42 -3.35 9.32
N ASN A 53 -19.06 -3.82 8.25
CA ASN A 53 -18.97 -3.25 6.90
C ASN A 53 -17.57 -3.28 6.27
N PHE A 54 -16.60 -3.97 6.87
CA PHE A 54 -15.24 -4.02 6.34
C PHE A 54 -15.07 -5.17 5.36
N PRO A 55 -14.34 -5.01 4.25
CA PRO A 55 -14.13 -6.09 3.30
C PRO A 55 -13.25 -7.19 3.89
N VAL A 56 -13.34 -8.38 3.31
CA VAL A 56 -12.53 -9.54 3.71
C VAL A 56 -11.54 -9.84 2.61
N SER A 57 -10.24 -9.93 2.96
CA SER A 57 -9.20 -10.30 1.99
C SER A 57 -9.32 -11.79 1.66
N THR A 58 -9.34 -12.10 0.37
CA THR A 58 -9.39 -13.46 -0.17
C THR A 58 -8.11 -13.84 -0.93
N ALA A 59 -7.23 -12.86 -1.13
CA ALA A 59 -5.97 -13.08 -1.84
C ALA A 59 -5.01 -13.95 -1.01
N PRO A 60 -4.36 -14.97 -1.62
CA PRO A 60 -3.39 -15.81 -0.92
C PRO A 60 -2.24 -14.97 -0.31
N GLY A 61 -1.82 -15.34 0.90
CA GLY A 61 -0.72 -14.67 1.61
C GLY A 61 -1.12 -13.42 2.41
N HIS A 62 -2.41 -13.07 2.44
CA HIS A 62 -2.95 -11.99 3.27
C HIS A 62 -3.62 -12.56 4.52
N ALA A 63 -3.17 -12.14 5.72
CA ALA A 63 -3.70 -12.64 6.98
C ALA A 63 -5.11 -12.12 7.32
N GLY A 64 -5.51 -10.98 6.71
CA GLY A 64 -6.84 -10.40 6.91
C GLY A 64 -7.07 -9.82 8.30
N LYS A 65 -6.07 -9.12 8.84
CA LYS A 65 -6.09 -8.60 10.22
C LYS A 65 -5.60 -7.16 10.31
N LEU A 66 -6.20 -6.39 11.22
CA LEU A 66 -5.61 -5.18 11.79
C LEU A 66 -4.70 -5.61 12.95
N MET A 67 -3.42 -5.26 12.87
CA MET A 67 -2.44 -5.56 13.93
C MET A 67 -1.97 -4.24 14.55
N PHE A 68 -2.45 -3.95 15.75
CA PHE A 68 -1.98 -2.82 16.55
C PHE A 68 -0.72 -3.23 17.31
N GLY A 69 0.26 -2.35 17.41
CA GLY A 69 1.47 -2.61 18.16
C GLY A 69 2.40 -1.41 18.19
N GLU A 70 3.47 -1.55 18.93
CA GLU A 70 4.49 -0.51 19.08
C GLU A 70 5.79 -0.95 18.39
N LEU A 71 6.41 -0.06 17.65
CA LEU A 71 7.72 -0.25 17.03
C LEU A 71 8.44 1.09 16.90
N ALA A 72 9.74 1.12 17.15
CA ALA A 72 10.56 2.34 17.04
C ALA A 72 9.98 3.54 17.83
N GLY A 73 9.35 3.28 18.98
CA GLY A 73 8.71 4.31 19.80
C GLY A 73 7.41 4.89 19.24
N LYS A 74 6.86 4.32 18.18
CA LYS A 74 5.60 4.75 17.53
C LYS A 74 4.48 3.75 17.79
N LYS A 75 3.25 4.26 17.87
CA LYS A 75 2.01 3.49 17.94
C LYS A 75 1.49 3.23 16.53
N LEU A 76 1.50 1.97 16.11
CA LEU A 76 1.21 1.57 14.74
C LEU A 76 -0.08 0.76 14.65
N VAL A 77 -0.69 0.81 13.47
CA VAL A 77 -1.62 -0.21 13.00
C VAL A 77 -1.12 -0.73 11.64
N CYS A 78 -0.84 -2.03 11.58
CA CYS A 78 -0.53 -2.71 10.33
C CYS A 78 -1.78 -3.40 9.79
N LEU A 79 -2.08 -3.19 8.52
CA LEU A 79 -3.02 -4.00 7.78
C LEU A 79 -2.23 -5.20 7.22
N ALA A 80 -2.37 -6.36 7.87
CA ALA A 80 -1.75 -7.62 7.43
C ALA A 80 -2.59 -8.26 6.33
N GLY A 81 -2.64 -7.58 5.20
CA GLY A 81 -3.45 -7.89 4.03
C GLY A 81 -4.11 -6.65 3.46
N ARG A 82 -4.41 -6.72 2.16
CA ARG A 82 -5.10 -5.66 1.42
C ARG A 82 -6.19 -6.25 0.54
N PHE A 83 -6.96 -5.38 -0.10
CA PHE A 83 -8.05 -5.73 -0.99
C PHE A 83 -7.71 -5.31 -2.42
N HIS A 84 -8.13 -6.13 -3.39
CA HIS A 84 -7.86 -5.87 -4.79
C HIS A 84 -9.16 -5.90 -5.61
N SER A 85 -9.19 -5.17 -6.70
CA SER A 85 -10.34 -5.19 -7.61
C SER A 85 -10.57 -6.57 -8.24
N TYR A 86 -9.52 -7.36 -8.43
CA TYR A 86 -9.66 -8.71 -8.97
C TYR A 86 -10.29 -9.72 -7.98
N GLU A 87 -10.44 -9.37 -6.71
CA GLU A 87 -11.19 -10.15 -5.72
C GLU A 87 -12.71 -9.97 -5.85
N GLY A 88 -13.15 -9.09 -6.76
CA GLY A 88 -14.55 -8.78 -7.02
C GLY A 88 -15.07 -7.52 -6.34
N TYR A 89 -14.19 -6.78 -5.66
CA TYR A 89 -14.54 -5.50 -5.03
C TYR A 89 -14.63 -4.36 -6.04
N ASP A 90 -15.68 -3.58 -5.96
CA ASP A 90 -15.75 -2.30 -6.66
C ASP A 90 -14.70 -1.32 -6.12
N PHE A 91 -14.23 -0.41 -6.98
CA PHE A 91 -13.18 0.55 -6.61
C PHE A 91 -13.59 1.43 -5.40
N GLU A 92 -14.88 1.74 -5.27
CA GLU A 92 -15.43 2.50 -4.16
C GLU A 92 -15.31 1.74 -2.82
N GLN A 93 -15.44 0.40 -2.85
CA GLN A 93 -15.25 -0.43 -1.65
C GLN A 93 -13.80 -0.46 -1.18
N LEU A 94 -12.85 -0.34 -2.12
CA LEU A 94 -11.42 -0.29 -1.81
C LEU A 94 -10.97 0.99 -1.08
N THR A 95 -11.89 1.95 -0.86
CA THR A 95 -11.63 3.12 -0.01
C THR A 95 -11.72 2.81 1.48
N GLN A 96 -12.44 1.75 1.85
CA GLN A 96 -12.80 1.46 3.25
C GLN A 96 -11.59 1.35 4.18
N PRO A 97 -10.47 0.67 3.83
CA PRO A 97 -9.32 0.58 4.71
C PRO A 97 -8.78 1.94 5.12
N VAL A 98 -8.55 2.83 4.16
CA VAL A 98 -7.95 4.15 4.43
C VAL A 98 -8.93 5.07 5.17
N ARG A 99 -10.23 4.99 4.86
CA ARG A 99 -11.26 5.73 5.61
C ARG A 99 -11.35 5.28 7.05
N LEU A 100 -11.31 3.96 7.30
CA LEU A 100 -11.22 3.42 8.67
C LEU A 100 -9.99 3.98 9.39
N LEU A 101 -8.81 3.91 8.79
CA LEU A 101 -7.56 4.43 9.37
C LEU A 101 -7.66 5.91 9.71
N LYS A 102 -8.26 6.71 8.83
CA LYS A 102 -8.52 8.14 9.08
C LYS A 102 -9.39 8.34 10.31
N LEU A 103 -10.47 7.57 10.46
CA LEU A 103 -11.38 7.62 11.62
C LEU A 103 -10.73 7.15 12.91
N LEU A 104 -9.74 6.27 12.85
CA LEU A 104 -8.96 5.82 14.01
C LEU A 104 -7.89 6.84 14.46
N GLY A 105 -7.71 7.94 13.72
CA GLY A 105 -6.79 9.01 14.08
C GLY A 105 -5.38 8.86 13.50
N VAL A 106 -5.18 8.00 12.50
CA VAL A 106 -3.90 7.87 11.77
C VAL A 106 -3.52 9.22 11.16
N ARG A 107 -2.25 9.59 11.29
CA ARG A 107 -1.69 10.86 10.81
C ARG A 107 -0.81 10.72 9.58
N ALA A 108 -0.28 9.52 9.33
CA ALA A 108 0.49 9.20 8.12
C ALA A 108 0.25 7.75 7.71
N LEU A 109 0.27 7.50 6.40
CA LEU A 109 0.08 6.18 5.79
C LEU A 109 1.33 5.76 5.02
N ILE A 110 1.77 4.52 5.25
CA ILE A 110 2.76 3.86 4.41
C ILE A 110 2.06 2.72 3.68
N VAL A 111 2.12 2.71 2.36
CA VAL A 111 1.61 1.62 1.53
C VAL A 111 2.78 0.87 0.89
N THR A 112 2.76 -0.43 0.99
CA THR A 112 3.81 -1.28 0.43
C THR A 112 3.22 -2.28 -0.55
N ASN A 113 3.97 -2.70 -1.55
CA ASN A 113 3.51 -3.68 -2.52
C ASN A 113 4.66 -4.49 -3.11
N ALA A 114 4.32 -5.64 -3.69
CA ALA A 114 5.13 -6.33 -4.68
C ALA A 114 4.79 -5.76 -6.07
N ALA A 115 5.78 -5.53 -6.91
CA ALA A 115 5.59 -4.98 -8.25
C ALA A 115 6.55 -5.62 -9.27
N GLY A 116 6.10 -5.72 -10.52
CA GLY A 116 6.95 -6.09 -11.65
C GLY A 116 7.78 -4.89 -12.13
N GLY A 117 9.09 -5.06 -12.25
CA GLY A 117 9.99 -4.04 -12.78
C GLY A 117 9.79 -3.86 -14.29
N VAL A 118 9.45 -2.65 -14.72
CA VAL A 118 9.28 -2.26 -16.14
C VAL A 118 10.49 -1.48 -16.63
N ASN A 119 11.11 -0.69 -15.74
CA ASN A 119 12.34 0.02 -16.04
C ASN A 119 13.51 -0.96 -16.12
N LEU A 120 14.26 -0.91 -17.23
CA LEU A 120 15.36 -1.84 -17.51
C LEU A 120 16.59 -1.67 -16.59
N ALA A 121 16.66 -0.59 -15.84
CA ALA A 121 17.70 -0.36 -14.84
C ALA A 121 17.36 -1.00 -13.48
N TYR A 122 16.15 -1.54 -13.30
CA TYR A 122 15.74 -2.18 -12.06
C TYR A 122 16.09 -3.66 -12.05
N HIS A 123 16.27 -4.21 -10.86
CA HIS A 123 16.57 -5.60 -10.63
C HIS A 123 15.63 -6.20 -9.58
N ARG A 124 15.48 -7.51 -9.62
CA ARG A 124 14.74 -8.25 -8.57
C ARG A 124 15.36 -7.96 -7.20
N GLY A 125 14.51 -7.65 -6.25
CA GLY A 125 14.91 -7.29 -4.90
C GLY A 125 15.18 -5.80 -4.68
N ASP A 126 15.13 -4.97 -5.72
CA ASP A 126 15.23 -3.52 -5.58
C ASP A 126 14.00 -2.94 -4.88
N PHE A 127 14.19 -1.81 -4.22
CA PHE A 127 13.09 -1.01 -3.66
C PHE A 127 12.90 0.26 -4.48
N MET A 128 11.65 0.58 -4.80
CA MET A 128 11.26 1.79 -5.49
C MET A 128 10.30 2.61 -4.63
N LEU A 129 10.65 3.85 -4.36
CA LEU A 129 9.74 4.85 -3.80
C LEU A 129 8.79 5.31 -4.91
N ILE A 130 7.50 5.23 -4.66
CA ILE A 130 6.50 5.69 -5.62
C ILE A 130 6.45 7.22 -5.57
N ALA A 131 6.85 7.86 -6.67
CA ALA A 131 6.79 9.31 -6.82
C ALA A 131 5.46 9.77 -7.40
N ASP A 132 4.90 8.94 -8.29
CA ASP A 132 3.64 9.18 -8.98
C ASP A 132 3.06 7.86 -9.47
N HIS A 133 1.84 7.89 -10.01
CA HIS A 133 1.26 6.71 -10.66
C HIS A 133 0.53 7.04 -11.95
N ILE A 134 0.39 6.02 -12.79
CA ILE A 134 -0.47 6.04 -13.97
C ILE A 134 -1.58 5.02 -13.77
N LYS A 135 -2.85 5.48 -13.84
CA LYS A 135 -4.04 4.63 -13.76
C LYS A 135 -4.96 4.94 -14.95
N LEU A 136 -4.90 4.14 -15.98
CA LEU A 136 -5.74 4.27 -17.18
C LEU A 136 -6.95 3.31 -17.16
N ASN A 137 -6.89 2.26 -16.35
CA ASN A 137 -7.89 1.22 -16.24
C ASN A 137 -8.69 1.31 -14.94
N GLY A 138 -9.93 0.85 -15.00
CA GLY A 138 -10.82 0.82 -13.86
C GLY A 138 -11.41 2.18 -13.49
N SER A 139 -12.36 2.16 -12.56
CA SER A 139 -13.06 3.36 -12.09
C SER A 139 -12.22 4.15 -11.08
N SER A 140 -12.60 5.40 -10.84
CA SER A 140 -12.08 6.15 -9.68
C SER A 140 -12.69 5.61 -8.39
N PRO A 141 -11.90 5.39 -7.31
CA PRO A 141 -12.46 5.03 -6.01
C PRO A 141 -13.36 6.14 -5.41
N MET A 142 -13.21 7.38 -5.90
CA MET A 142 -14.03 8.52 -5.49
C MET A 142 -15.26 8.73 -6.38
N ARG A 143 -15.61 7.76 -7.25
CA ARG A 143 -16.81 7.83 -8.09
C ARG A 143 -18.09 7.75 -7.23
N GLY A 144 -19.11 8.50 -7.62
CA GLY A 144 -20.40 8.51 -6.94
C GLY A 144 -20.56 9.73 -6.01
N ARG A 145 -21.41 9.61 -4.98
CA ARG A 145 -21.63 10.66 -3.99
C ARG A 145 -20.35 10.93 -3.20
N ASN A 146 -19.99 12.19 -3.00
CA ASN A 146 -18.91 12.53 -2.10
C ASN A 146 -19.32 12.27 -0.64
N VAL A 147 -18.35 11.92 0.19
CA VAL A 147 -18.48 11.83 1.66
C VAL A 147 -17.65 12.99 2.20
N ASP A 148 -18.32 14.13 2.40
CA ASP A 148 -17.68 15.43 2.64
C ASP A 148 -16.82 15.45 3.92
N GLU A 149 -17.14 14.59 4.88
CA GLU A 149 -16.42 14.40 6.14
C GLU A 149 -14.99 13.88 5.92
N PHE A 150 -14.72 13.19 4.82
CA PHE A 150 -13.37 12.71 4.48
C PHE A 150 -12.58 13.70 3.64
N GLY A 151 -13.26 14.55 2.86
CA GLY A 151 -12.58 15.52 2.02
C GLY A 151 -13.46 16.11 0.91
N PRO A 152 -12.95 17.10 0.18
CA PRO A 152 -13.70 17.79 -0.85
C PRO A 152 -13.93 16.92 -2.09
N ARG A 153 -15.00 17.19 -2.83
CA ARG A 153 -15.34 16.46 -4.08
C ARG A 153 -14.21 16.46 -5.10
N PHE A 154 -13.51 17.58 -5.22
CA PHE A 154 -12.37 17.75 -6.10
C PHE A 154 -11.15 18.11 -5.25
N PHE A 155 -10.11 17.31 -5.34
CA PHE A 155 -8.91 17.44 -4.52
C PHE A 155 -7.65 17.32 -5.38
N ASP A 156 -6.60 17.99 -4.97
CA ASP A 156 -5.30 17.95 -5.64
C ASP A 156 -4.54 16.68 -5.29
N VAL A 157 -3.92 16.06 -6.28
CA VAL A 157 -3.08 14.87 -6.14
C VAL A 157 -1.63 15.09 -6.55
N THR A 158 -1.26 16.35 -6.87
CA THR A 158 0.09 16.70 -7.36
C THR A 158 1.20 16.25 -6.39
N ARG A 159 0.94 16.31 -5.09
CA ARG A 159 1.90 15.93 -4.04
C ARG A 159 1.39 14.75 -3.19
N MET A 160 0.55 13.90 -3.76
CA MET A 160 -0.10 12.79 -3.06
C MET A 160 0.91 11.84 -2.42
N TYR A 161 1.94 11.43 -3.17
CA TYR A 161 3.10 10.73 -2.60
C TYR A 161 4.02 11.79 -2.00
N THR A 162 3.96 11.96 -0.69
CA THR A 162 4.54 13.08 0.05
C THR A 162 6.05 13.20 -0.18
N PRO A 163 6.54 14.27 -0.82
CA PRO A 163 7.96 14.40 -1.16
C PRO A 163 8.88 14.32 0.06
N GLU A 164 8.49 14.92 1.17
CA GLU A 164 9.25 14.95 2.42
C GLU A 164 9.45 13.52 2.98
N LEU A 165 8.43 12.67 2.90
CA LEU A 165 8.53 11.26 3.31
C LEU A 165 9.41 10.44 2.35
N ARG A 166 9.41 10.77 1.05
CA ARG A 166 10.30 10.12 0.08
C ARG A 166 11.76 10.49 0.33
N GLU A 167 12.07 11.76 0.60
CA GLU A 167 13.43 12.20 0.94
C GLU A 167 13.91 11.56 2.25
N LEU A 168 13.03 11.48 3.27
CA LEU A 168 13.32 10.74 4.50
C LEU A 168 13.67 9.28 4.20
N ALA A 169 12.84 8.61 3.40
CA ALA A 169 13.07 7.21 3.03
C ALA A 169 14.39 7.00 2.28
N LYS A 170 14.76 7.89 1.35
CA LYS A 170 16.09 7.86 0.68
C LYS A 170 17.24 8.00 1.68
N SER A 171 17.11 8.93 2.63
CA SER A 171 18.10 9.12 3.68
C SER A 171 18.26 7.88 4.55
N CYS A 172 17.15 7.22 4.92
CA CYS A 172 17.17 5.97 5.69
C CYS A 172 17.84 4.83 4.91
N ALA A 173 17.58 4.69 3.61
CA ALA A 173 18.25 3.71 2.77
C ALA A 173 19.78 3.94 2.75
N ALA A 174 20.20 5.19 2.57
CA ALA A 174 21.62 5.55 2.57
C ALA A 174 22.28 5.25 3.93
N LYS A 175 21.62 5.51 5.07
CA LYS A 175 22.10 5.12 6.41
C LYS A 175 22.31 3.61 6.55
N LEU A 176 21.49 2.82 5.87
CA LEU A 176 21.58 1.35 5.85
C LEU A 176 22.54 0.80 4.79
N GLY A 177 23.20 1.68 4.01
CA GLY A 177 24.21 1.32 3.04
C GLY A 177 23.70 0.81 1.71
N PHE A 178 22.46 1.14 1.33
CA PHE A 178 21.92 0.84 0.01
C PHE A 178 21.18 2.05 -0.62
N SER A 179 20.93 1.97 -1.91
CA SER A 179 20.13 2.95 -2.64
C SER A 179 18.74 2.42 -2.94
N VAL A 180 17.78 3.34 -3.10
CA VAL A 180 16.44 3.05 -3.58
C VAL A 180 16.19 3.80 -4.86
N HIS A 181 15.35 3.25 -5.71
CA HIS A 181 14.86 3.96 -6.90
C HIS A 181 13.71 4.90 -6.51
N GLU A 182 13.43 5.84 -7.36
CA GLU A 182 12.21 6.65 -7.34
C GLU A 182 11.57 6.55 -8.72
N GLY A 183 10.27 6.28 -8.79
CA GLY A 183 9.65 6.00 -10.08
C GLY A 183 8.13 6.07 -10.06
N VAL A 184 7.56 5.81 -11.24
CA VAL A 184 6.14 5.85 -11.52
C VAL A 184 5.56 4.43 -11.46
N TYR A 185 4.57 4.23 -10.60
CA TYR A 185 3.83 2.98 -10.49
C TYR A 185 2.69 2.95 -11.51
N PHE A 186 2.64 1.94 -12.35
CA PHE A 186 1.54 1.73 -13.29
C PHE A 186 0.53 0.73 -12.74
N PHE A 187 -0.74 1.14 -12.66
CA PHE A 187 -1.81 0.29 -12.14
C PHE A 187 -2.43 -0.54 -13.27
N MET A 188 -2.52 -1.85 -13.04
CA MET A 188 -3.28 -2.82 -13.85
C MET A 188 -4.29 -3.56 -12.96
N PRO A 189 -5.49 -3.89 -13.45
CA PRO A 189 -6.52 -4.49 -12.61
C PRO A 189 -6.25 -5.96 -12.24
N GLY A 190 -5.45 -6.70 -13.02
CA GLY A 190 -5.25 -8.13 -12.84
C GLY A 190 -6.52 -8.96 -13.15
N PRO A 191 -6.61 -10.25 -12.71
CA PRO A 191 -5.60 -10.99 -11.92
C PRO A 191 -4.44 -11.56 -12.76
N GLN A 192 -4.53 -11.55 -14.10
CA GLN A 192 -3.45 -12.02 -14.98
C GLN A 192 -2.29 -11.00 -14.97
N PHE A 193 -1.07 -11.51 -15.06
CA PHE A 193 0.10 -10.69 -15.40
C PHE A 193 -0.07 -10.09 -16.79
N GLU A 194 0.61 -8.99 -17.03
CA GLU A 194 0.55 -8.25 -18.29
C GLU A 194 1.18 -9.04 -19.43
N THR A 195 0.72 -8.79 -20.65
CA THR A 195 1.39 -9.28 -21.84
C THR A 195 2.69 -8.50 -22.12
N PRO A 196 3.67 -9.06 -22.83
CA PRO A 196 4.87 -8.32 -23.25
C PRO A 196 4.57 -7.03 -24.05
N ALA A 197 3.44 -6.98 -24.77
CA ALA A 197 3.00 -5.78 -25.49
C ALA A 197 2.50 -4.69 -24.54
N GLU A 198 1.74 -5.06 -23.52
CA GLU A 198 1.30 -4.15 -22.46
C GLU A 198 2.49 -3.59 -21.69
N ILE A 199 3.48 -4.40 -21.34
CA ILE A 199 4.70 -3.94 -20.66
C ILE A 199 5.49 -2.93 -21.52
N ARG A 200 5.60 -3.17 -22.84
CA ARG A 200 6.22 -2.18 -23.74
C ARG A 200 5.43 -0.87 -23.77
N ALA A 201 4.10 -0.94 -23.79
CA ALA A 201 3.24 0.24 -23.76
C ALA A 201 3.36 0.99 -22.42
N ILE A 202 3.35 0.29 -21.29
CA ILE A 202 3.54 0.86 -19.96
C ILE A 202 4.87 1.64 -19.89
N ARG A 203 5.96 1.05 -20.38
CA ARG A 203 7.26 1.71 -20.41
C ARG A 203 7.27 2.96 -21.29
N LEU A 204 6.63 2.91 -22.46
CA LEU A 204 6.50 4.07 -23.35
C LEU A 204 5.69 5.20 -22.72
N LEU A 205 4.72 4.87 -21.87
CA LEU A 205 3.92 5.85 -21.12
C LEU A 205 4.65 6.39 -19.89
N GLY A 206 5.83 5.89 -19.55
CA GLY A 206 6.64 6.35 -18.44
C GLY A 206 6.44 5.59 -17.13
N GLY A 207 5.81 4.40 -17.15
CA GLY A 207 5.75 3.52 -15.97
C GLY A 207 7.07 2.80 -15.72
N ASP A 208 7.53 2.82 -14.48
CA ASP A 208 8.77 2.17 -14.02
C ASP A 208 8.52 0.82 -13.37
N ALA A 209 7.39 0.66 -12.71
CA ALA A 209 6.94 -0.59 -12.11
C ALA A 209 5.45 -0.78 -12.36
N VAL A 210 4.98 -2.03 -12.38
CA VAL A 210 3.58 -2.38 -12.60
C VAL A 210 3.05 -3.27 -11.48
N GLY A 211 1.78 -3.06 -11.11
CA GLY A 211 1.10 -3.91 -10.14
C GLY A 211 -0.40 -3.63 -10.05
N MET A 212 -1.08 -4.39 -9.18
CA MET A 212 -2.55 -4.52 -9.17
C MET A 212 -3.19 -3.93 -7.92
N SER A 213 -2.50 -3.02 -7.22
CA SER A 213 -2.91 -2.50 -5.90
C SER A 213 -2.57 -1.02 -5.73
N THR A 214 -2.56 -0.54 -4.47
CA THR A 214 -1.91 0.71 -4.01
C THR A 214 -2.58 2.00 -4.45
N VAL A 215 -3.00 2.13 -5.70
CA VAL A 215 -3.51 3.40 -6.25
C VAL A 215 -4.86 3.79 -5.64
N THR A 216 -5.69 2.83 -5.30
CA THR A 216 -6.97 3.08 -4.61
C THR A 216 -6.76 3.61 -3.20
N GLU A 217 -5.81 3.03 -2.46
CA GLU A 217 -5.41 3.50 -1.14
C GLU A 217 -4.76 4.90 -1.22
N ALA A 218 -3.89 5.11 -2.21
CA ALA A 218 -3.22 6.39 -2.40
C ALA A 218 -4.20 7.54 -2.71
N LEU A 219 -5.13 7.32 -3.64
CA LEU A 219 -6.19 8.29 -3.97
C LEU A 219 -7.11 8.57 -2.77
N THR A 220 -7.40 7.53 -1.97
CA THR A 220 -8.21 7.69 -0.76
C THR A 220 -7.44 8.46 0.32
N ALA A 221 -6.14 8.20 0.49
CA ALA A 221 -5.28 8.95 1.41
C ALA A 221 -5.23 10.44 1.03
N ALA A 222 -5.05 10.75 -0.26
CA ALA A 222 -5.08 12.12 -0.75
C ALA A 222 -6.42 12.80 -0.47
N HIS A 223 -7.54 12.12 -0.74
CA HIS A 223 -8.88 12.63 -0.43
C HIS A 223 -9.07 12.91 1.07
N CYS A 224 -8.53 12.05 1.94
CA CYS A 224 -8.58 12.19 3.38
C CYS A 224 -7.51 13.17 3.95
N GLY A 225 -6.66 13.76 3.12
CA GLY A 225 -5.57 14.63 3.55
C GLY A 225 -4.52 13.92 4.41
N LEU A 226 -4.24 12.64 4.14
CA LEU A 226 -3.22 11.86 4.83
C LEU A 226 -1.89 11.92 4.07
N PRO A 227 -0.78 12.33 4.70
CA PRO A 227 0.56 12.14 4.16
C PRO A 227 0.81 10.67 3.82
N LEU A 228 1.39 10.41 2.65
CA LEU A 228 1.54 9.07 2.09
C LEU A 228 2.97 8.79 1.63
N LEU A 229 3.51 7.65 2.03
CA LEU A 229 4.71 7.05 1.47
C LEU A 229 4.33 5.73 0.77
N GLY A 230 4.67 5.59 -0.50
CA GLY A 230 4.52 4.35 -1.26
C GLY A 230 5.87 3.69 -1.50
N ILE A 231 5.99 2.39 -1.20
CA ILE A 231 7.21 1.60 -1.41
C ILE A 231 6.85 0.32 -2.17
N SER A 232 7.43 0.16 -3.35
CA SER A 232 7.36 -1.08 -4.14
C SER A 232 8.62 -1.92 -3.95
N VAL A 233 8.44 -3.21 -3.71
CA VAL A 233 9.49 -4.21 -3.85
C VAL A 233 9.42 -4.76 -5.27
N ILE A 234 10.48 -4.65 -6.03
CA ILE A 234 10.57 -5.23 -7.37
C ILE A 234 10.79 -6.73 -7.22
N THR A 235 9.71 -7.51 -7.29
CA THR A 235 9.75 -8.95 -7.01
C THR A 235 10.12 -9.78 -8.22
N ASN A 236 9.84 -9.26 -9.39
CA ASN A 236 10.13 -9.88 -10.69
C ASN A 236 10.36 -8.79 -11.73
N MET A 237 11.00 -9.12 -12.83
CA MET A 237 10.94 -8.24 -13.99
C MET A 237 9.65 -8.54 -14.75
N ALA A 238 9.00 -7.50 -15.23
CA ALA A 238 7.71 -7.63 -15.92
C ALA A 238 7.82 -8.45 -17.21
N ALA A 239 6.69 -8.96 -17.70
CA ALA A 239 6.62 -9.90 -18.81
C ALA A 239 7.37 -9.43 -20.07
N GLY A 240 8.16 -10.32 -20.66
CA GLY A 240 8.92 -10.07 -21.89
C GLY A 240 10.19 -9.24 -21.73
N ILE A 241 10.63 -8.94 -20.49
CA ILE A 241 11.90 -8.25 -20.23
C ILE A 241 13.06 -9.27 -20.18
N THR A 242 12.92 -10.32 -19.38
CA THR A 242 13.95 -11.37 -19.24
C THR A 242 13.80 -12.52 -20.25
N GLY A 243 12.64 -12.63 -20.88
CA GLY A 243 12.28 -13.77 -21.73
C GLY A 243 11.72 -14.98 -20.95
N GLU A 244 11.67 -14.92 -19.65
CA GLU A 244 11.10 -15.94 -18.77
C GLU A 244 9.62 -15.67 -18.50
N ALA A 245 8.88 -16.72 -18.10
CA ALA A 245 7.49 -16.58 -17.66
C ALA A 245 7.44 -15.98 -16.25
N VAL A 246 6.57 -15.01 -16.04
CA VAL A 246 6.31 -14.44 -14.70
C VAL A 246 5.43 -15.40 -13.90
N SER A 247 5.75 -15.63 -12.64
CA SER A 247 4.98 -16.50 -11.74
C SER A 247 4.77 -15.90 -10.36
N GLY A 248 3.72 -16.34 -9.67
CA GLY A 248 3.48 -15.98 -8.28
C GLY A 248 4.52 -16.58 -7.32
N GLU A 249 5.14 -17.69 -7.68
CA GLU A 249 6.25 -18.30 -6.94
C GLU A 249 7.46 -17.38 -6.90
N GLU A 250 7.87 -16.86 -8.05
CA GLU A 250 8.97 -15.88 -8.15
C GLU A 250 8.72 -14.64 -7.28
N VAL A 251 7.49 -14.14 -7.27
CA VAL A 251 7.07 -13.01 -6.42
C VAL A 251 7.29 -13.34 -4.94
N ASN A 252 6.86 -14.52 -4.50
CA ASN A 252 6.97 -14.94 -3.10
C ASN A 252 8.42 -15.21 -2.69
N GLU A 253 9.20 -15.87 -3.52
CA GLU A 253 10.62 -16.16 -3.28
C GLU A 253 11.43 -14.87 -3.12
N THR A 254 11.26 -13.93 -4.06
CA THR A 254 11.97 -12.65 -4.00
C THR A 254 11.53 -11.83 -2.78
N GLY A 255 10.21 -11.77 -2.49
CA GLY A 255 9.69 -11.10 -1.32
C GLY A 255 10.28 -11.65 -0.02
N ALA A 256 10.33 -12.98 0.11
CA ALA A 256 10.94 -13.65 1.27
C ALA A 256 12.44 -13.35 1.38
N ALA A 257 13.17 -13.36 0.26
CA ALA A 257 14.62 -13.09 0.24
C ALA A 257 14.97 -11.67 0.72
N VAL A 258 14.08 -10.70 0.52
CA VAL A 258 14.32 -9.29 0.92
C VAL A 258 13.58 -8.90 2.20
N ALA A 259 12.75 -9.75 2.77
CA ALA A 259 11.85 -9.42 3.89
C ALA A 259 12.58 -8.81 5.09
N GLU A 260 13.73 -9.35 5.48
CA GLU A 260 14.53 -8.83 6.59
C GLU A 260 15.10 -7.43 6.27
N ARG A 261 15.68 -7.25 5.08
CA ARG A 261 16.19 -5.95 4.63
C ARG A 261 15.07 -4.91 4.53
N PHE A 262 13.93 -5.30 3.99
CA PHE A 262 12.75 -4.45 3.89
C PHE A 262 12.21 -4.05 5.27
N SER A 263 12.09 -5.01 6.18
CA SER A 263 11.59 -4.76 7.53
C SER A 263 12.50 -3.79 8.30
N ARG A 264 13.82 -3.99 8.22
CA ARG A 264 14.79 -3.09 8.83
C ARG A 264 14.74 -1.68 8.21
N TYR A 265 14.55 -1.59 6.90
CA TYR A 265 14.38 -0.32 6.21
C TYR A 265 13.13 0.43 6.69
N LEU A 266 12.00 -0.26 6.75
CA LEU A 266 10.75 0.32 7.20
C LEU A 266 10.81 0.75 8.67
N GLU A 267 11.46 -0.03 9.53
CA GLU A 267 11.71 0.31 10.93
C GLU A 267 12.54 1.60 11.05
N THR A 268 13.63 1.72 10.27
CA THR A 268 14.45 2.94 10.24
C THR A 268 13.66 4.17 9.77
N ILE A 269 12.76 4.00 8.79
CA ILE A 269 11.87 5.08 8.36
C ILE A 269 10.94 5.50 9.52
N LEU A 270 10.35 4.53 10.22
CA LEU A 270 9.44 4.80 11.35
C LEU A 270 10.16 5.52 12.50
N GLU A 271 11.41 5.16 12.80
CA GLU A 271 12.24 5.86 13.81
C GLU A 271 12.39 7.35 13.50
N GLU A 272 12.65 7.68 12.23
CA GLU A 272 12.95 9.03 11.77
C GLU A 272 11.69 9.86 11.44
N MET A 273 10.53 9.23 11.32
CA MET A 273 9.28 9.95 11.04
C MET A 273 8.88 10.82 12.24
N ASP A 274 8.62 12.10 11.97
CA ASP A 274 8.03 13.03 12.95
C ASP A 274 6.52 13.10 12.72
N VAL A 275 5.74 12.39 13.56
CA VAL A 275 4.27 12.25 13.48
C VAL A 275 3.63 12.24 14.87
#